data_c7b5f7931731e14e95072e80a19a3699
#
_entry.id   c7b5f7931731e14e95072e80a19a3699
#
_cell.length_a   1.000
_cell.length_b   1.000
_cell.length_c   1.000
_cell.angle_alpha   90.00
_cell.angle_beta   90.00
_cell.angle_gamma   90.00
#
_symmetry.space_group_name_H-M   'P 1'
#
loop_
_entity.id
_entity.type
_entity.pdbx_description
1 polymer ?
#
loop_
_entity_poly.entity_id
_entity_poly.type
_entity_poly.pdbx_seq_one_letter_code
_entity_poly.pdbx_strand_id
1 'polypeptide(L)' 'GKAAEKVAKQLVKLSKSKQVFCITHLSQIARSADHHLHIVKSVKNGQTFVEANYLNELESPKLILELFTGMEIERV' A
#
# COMPACT_ATOMS: atom_id res chain seq x y z
N GLY A 1 -12.13 -3.36 8.61
CA GLY A 1 -12.71 -3.69 9.90
C GLY A 1 -11.80 -4.49 10.80
N LYS A 2 -12.40 -5.10 11.79
CA LYS A 2 -11.66 -5.89 12.80
C LYS A 2 -10.91 -7.07 12.22
N ALA A 3 -11.47 -7.71 11.17
CA ALA A 3 -10.81 -8.82 10.51
C ALA A 3 -9.49 -8.40 9.85
N ALA A 4 -9.48 -7.24 9.20
CA ALA A 4 -8.27 -6.71 8.57
C ALA A 4 -7.20 -6.36 9.61
N GLU A 5 -7.61 -5.83 10.76
CA GLU A 5 -6.68 -5.54 11.86
C GLU A 5 -6.03 -6.81 12.41
N LYS A 6 -6.79 -7.89 12.54
CA LYS A 6 -6.26 -9.18 12.98
C LYS A 6 -5.26 -9.74 11.97
N VAL A 7 -5.57 -9.66 10.69
CA VAL A 7 -4.65 -10.10 9.62
C VAL A 7 -3.37 -9.27 9.68
N ALA A 8 -3.47 -7.95 9.82
CA ALA A 8 -2.31 -7.08 9.92
C ALA A 8 -1.39 -7.47 11.08
N LYS A 9 -1.95 -7.75 12.25
CA LYS A 9 -1.17 -8.19 13.42
C LYS A 9 -0.45 -9.50 13.17
N GLN A 10 -1.09 -10.46 12.50
CA GLN A 10 -0.46 -11.73 12.16
C GLN A 10 0.68 -11.54 11.17
N LEU A 11 0.52 -10.67 10.18
CA LEU A 11 1.58 -10.37 9.22
C LEU A 11 2.78 -9.71 9.89
N VAL A 12 2.56 -8.77 10.78
CA VAL A 12 3.63 -8.13 11.56
C VAL A 12 4.39 -9.16 12.39
N LYS A 13 3.68 -10.05 13.05
CA LYS A 13 4.29 -11.12 13.84
C LYS A 13 5.15 -12.03 12.98
N LEU A 14 4.65 -12.42 11.81
CA LEU A 14 5.38 -13.25 10.86
C LEU A 14 6.64 -12.55 10.33
N SER A 15 6.56 -11.24 10.11
CA SER A 15 7.66 -10.44 9.55
C SER A 15 8.89 -10.37 10.46
N LYS A 16 8.76 -10.71 11.74
CA LYS A 16 9.88 -10.73 12.68
C LYS A 16 10.87 -11.84 12.38
N SER A 17 10.42 -12.91 11.76
CA SER A 17 11.26 -14.06 11.42
C SER A 17 11.38 -14.31 9.92
N LYS A 18 10.56 -13.66 9.11
CA LYS A 18 10.52 -13.87 7.67
C LYS A 18 10.28 -12.56 6.94
N GLN A 19 10.75 -12.50 5.69
CA GLN A 19 10.38 -11.40 4.80
C GLN A 19 8.95 -11.63 4.30
N VAL A 20 8.10 -10.63 4.43
CA VAL A 20 6.69 -10.71 4.03
C VAL A 20 6.39 -9.68 2.95
N PHE A 21 5.81 -10.14 1.84
CA PHE A 21 5.23 -9.28 0.83
C PHE A 21 3.72 -9.46 0.83
N CYS A 22 3.00 -8.36 0.87
CA CYS A 22 1.54 -8.39 0.87
C CYS A 22 1.00 -7.41 -0.15
N ILE A 23 0.12 -7.89 -1.02
CA ILE A 23 -0.59 -7.04 -1.98
C ILE A 23 -1.97 -6.76 -1.38
N THR A 24 -2.28 -5.49 -1.16
CA THR A 24 -3.53 -5.13 -0.50
C THR A 24 -4.04 -3.77 -0.96
N HIS A 25 -5.33 -3.58 -0.87
CA HIS A 25 -6.00 -2.29 -1.00
C HIS A 25 -6.60 -1.83 0.34
N LEU A 26 -6.33 -2.55 1.42
CA LEU A 26 -6.87 -2.26 2.73
C LEU A 26 -5.87 -1.41 3.54
N SER A 27 -6.33 -0.25 3.98
CA SER A 27 -5.49 0.69 4.73
C SER A 27 -4.96 0.09 6.04
N GLN A 28 -5.76 -0.74 6.71
CA GLN A 28 -5.38 -1.37 7.97
C GLN A 28 -4.17 -2.28 7.82
N ILE A 29 -4.07 -2.98 6.68
CA ILE A 29 -2.92 -3.85 6.39
C ILE A 29 -1.76 -3.00 5.88
N ALA A 30 -2.02 -2.06 4.97
CA ALA A 30 -0.98 -1.23 4.37
C ALA A 30 -0.19 -0.43 5.42
N ARG A 31 -0.88 0.17 6.40
CA ARG A 31 -0.20 0.97 7.43
C ARG A 31 0.68 0.17 8.38
N SER A 32 0.52 -1.16 8.40
CA SER A 32 1.34 -2.04 9.24
C SER A 32 2.67 -2.42 8.59
N ALA A 33 2.86 -2.09 7.31
CA ALA A 33 4.08 -2.43 6.59
C ALA A 33 5.21 -1.46 6.91
N ASP A 34 6.43 -1.95 6.90
CA ASP A 34 7.63 -1.12 7.07
C ASP A 34 7.92 -0.31 5.81
N HIS A 35 7.61 -0.86 4.65
CA HIS A 35 7.86 -0.23 3.35
C HIS A 35 6.63 -0.39 2.46
N HIS A 36 6.38 0.63 1.65
CA HIS A 36 5.27 0.64 0.70
C HIS A 36 5.80 0.71 -0.72
N LEU A 37 5.43 -0.28 -1.54
CA LEU A 37 5.72 -0.29 -2.97
C LEU A 37 4.43 0.07 -3.70
N HIS A 38 4.43 1.23 -4.32
CA HIS A 38 3.26 1.75 -5.04
C HIS A 38 3.35 1.36 -6.51
N ILE A 39 2.31 0.68 -7.00
CA ILE A 39 2.23 0.23 -8.39
C ILE A 39 1.19 1.08 -9.11
N VAL A 40 1.60 1.69 -10.20
CA VAL A 40 0.75 2.55 -11.03
C VAL A 40 0.69 2.00 -12.43
N LYS A 41 -0.53 1.85 -12.95
CA LYS A 41 -0.76 1.53 -14.35
C LYS A 41 -1.14 2.78 -15.11
N SER A 42 -0.56 2.97 -16.28
CA SER A 42 -0.96 4.04 -17.18
C SER A 42 -1.07 3.50 -18.61
N VAL A 43 -1.97 4.11 -19.39
CA VAL A 43 -2.14 3.77 -20.80
C VAL A 43 -1.78 4.99 -21.64
N LYS A 44 -0.82 4.82 -22.53
CA LYS A 44 -0.39 5.86 -23.48
C LYS A 44 -0.29 5.26 -24.87
N ASN A 45 -0.94 5.90 -25.83
CA ASN A 45 -0.91 5.47 -27.25
C ASN A 45 -1.29 3.99 -27.43
N GLY A 46 -2.30 3.52 -26.66
CA GLY A 46 -2.76 2.15 -26.73
C GLY A 46 -1.85 1.13 -26.04
N GLN A 47 -0.78 1.57 -25.39
CA GLN A 47 0.13 0.71 -24.65
C GLN A 47 -0.04 0.90 -23.15
N THR A 48 0.03 -0.20 -22.42
CA THR A 48 -0.05 -0.20 -20.95
C THR A 48 1.35 -0.17 -20.36
N PHE A 49 1.59 0.78 -19.47
CA PHE A 49 2.83 0.89 -18.72
C PHE A 49 2.54 0.64 -17.24
N VAL A 50 3.48 -0.04 -16.59
CA VAL A 50 3.40 -0.29 -15.15
C VAL A 50 4.67 0.28 -14.52
N GLU A 51 4.48 1.11 -13.51
CA GLU A 51 5.58 1.64 -12.70
C GLU A 51 5.42 1.15 -11.27
N ALA A 52 6.55 0.81 -10.64
CA ALA A 52 6.60 0.40 -9.25
C ALA A 52 7.66 1.21 -8.54
N ASN A 53 7.28 1.95 -7.52
CA ASN A 53 8.18 2.82 -6.78
C ASN A 53 7.96 2.66 -5.28
N TYR A 54 9.04 2.60 -4.52
CA TYR A 54 8.94 2.69 -3.08
C TYR A 54 8.55 4.11 -2.67
N LEU A 55 7.62 4.21 -1.74
CA LEU A 55 7.18 5.49 -1.21
C LEU A 55 8.09 5.91 -0.06
N ASN A 56 8.34 7.22 0.04
CA ASN A 56 9.07 7.77 1.17
C ASN A 56 8.13 8.01 2.36
N GLU A 57 8.70 8.48 3.47
CA GLU A 57 7.95 8.73 4.71
C GLU A 57 6.84 9.78 4.57
N LEU A 58 6.95 10.68 3.61
CA LEU A 58 5.94 11.70 3.36
C LEU A 58 4.80 11.19 2.47
N GLU A 59 5.12 10.31 1.53
CA GLU A 59 4.16 9.79 0.56
C GLU A 59 3.28 8.67 1.11
N SER A 60 3.84 7.80 1.93
CA SER A 60 3.12 6.64 2.47
C SER A 60 1.87 7.00 3.26
N PRO A 61 1.91 7.97 4.19
CA PRO A 61 0.69 8.36 4.93
C PRO A 61 -0.41 8.88 4.02
N LYS A 62 -0.06 9.60 2.97
CA LYS A 62 -1.03 10.13 2.02
C LYS A 62 -1.74 9.00 1.26
N LEU A 63 -0.98 8.01 0.79
CA LEU A 63 -1.55 6.88 0.08
C LEU A 63 -2.46 6.04 0.98
N ILE A 64 -2.06 5.82 2.23
CA ILE A 64 -2.86 5.09 3.20
C ILE A 64 -4.17 5.82 3.46
N LEU A 65 -4.15 7.14 3.55
CA LEU A 65 -5.36 7.94 3.70
C LEU A 65 -6.29 7.79 2.48
N GLU A 66 -5.74 7.77 1.28
CA GLU A 66 -6.51 7.51 0.06
C GLU A 66 -7.21 6.16 0.11
N LEU A 67 -6.53 5.11 0.53
CA LEU A 67 -7.11 3.78 0.70
C LEU A 67 -8.24 3.77 1.73
N PHE A 68 -8.05 4.49 2.83
CA PHE A 68 -9.04 4.54 3.90
C PHE A 68 -10.31 5.28 3.48
N THR A 69 -10.18 6.40 2.80
CA THR A 69 -11.31 7.26 2.44
C THR A 69 -11.94 6.89 1.10
N GLY A 70 -11.22 6.15 0.26
CA GLY A 70 -11.64 5.90 -1.11
C GLY A 70 -11.56 7.15 -2.00
N MET A 71 -10.92 8.21 -1.52
CA MET A 71 -10.76 9.47 -2.25
C MET A 71 -9.36 9.57 -2.82
N GLU A 72 -9.25 10.05 -4.06
CA GLU A 72 -7.96 10.42 -4.60
C GLU A 72 -7.53 11.77 -4.02
N ILE A 73 -6.32 11.81 -3.50
CA ILE A 73 -5.70 13.04 -3.06
C ILE A 73 -4.83 13.53 -4.20
N GLU A 74 -5.15 14.72 -4.70
CA GLU A 74 -4.43 15.31 -5.80
C GLU A 74 -2.98 15.58 -5.39
N ARG A 75 -2.04 15.10 -6.21
CA ARG A 75 -0.62 15.30 -5.99
C ARG A 75 -0.14 16.44 -6.87
N VAL A 76 0.29 17.45 -6.23
CA VAL A 76 0.86 18.60 -6.93
C VAL A 76 2.38 18.46 -7.02
#